data_5307f96ff7e8deb2bf84863835d2af9e
#
_entry.id   5307f96ff7e8deb2bf84863835d2af9e
#
_cell.length_a   1.000
_cell.length_b   1.000
_cell.length_c   1.000
_cell.angle_alpha   90.00
_cell.angle_beta   90.00
_cell.angle_gamma   90.00
#
_symmetry.space_group_name_H-M   'P 1'
#
loop_
_entity.id
_entity.type
_entity.pdbx_description
1 polymer ?
#
loop_
_entity_poly.entity_id
_entity_poly.type
_entity_poly.pdbx_seq_one_letter_code
_entity_poly.pdbx_strand_id
1 'polypeptide(L)'
;LCVFILVSAAVVANAIHLNRFLSEMEDAIDSMKISSDPIDAILVGGGAVLLPHDLAGTKSVACPEFAGCANAIGSAISKVSGIFEKLVDYEETGREEALEHARREAIAAAVRAGADEATVEIIDSEDVPLAYYPGKTSRIRIKAAGDLRMAQTEK
;
A
#
# COMPACT_ATOMS: atom_id res chain seq x y z
N LEU A 1 -41.13 30.41 2.26
CA LEU A 1 -41.13 29.43 3.39
C LEU A 1 -40.59 28.06 2.97
N CYS A 2 -41.01 27.53 1.78
CA CYS A 2 -40.55 26.22 1.27
C CYS A 2 -39.04 26.13 0.99
N VAL A 3 -38.42 27.21 0.51
CA VAL A 3 -36.98 27.23 0.21
C VAL A 3 -36.13 27.13 1.47
N PHE A 4 -36.56 27.74 2.57
CA PHE A 4 -35.87 27.70 3.86
C PHE A 4 -35.91 26.29 4.48
N ILE A 5 -37.02 25.56 4.30
CA ILE A 5 -37.17 24.19 4.83
C ILE A 5 -36.29 23.22 4.01
N LEU A 6 -36.19 23.38 2.68
CA LEU A 6 -35.32 22.56 1.84
C LEU A 6 -33.83 22.75 2.16
N VAL A 7 -33.39 23.99 2.37
CA VAL A 7 -31.99 24.29 2.74
C VAL A 7 -31.66 23.70 4.11
N SER A 8 -32.55 23.84 5.08
CA SER A 8 -32.34 23.29 6.42
C SER A 8 -32.30 21.75 6.41
N ALA A 9 -33.18 21.10 5.64
CA ALA A 9 -33.18 19.63 5.51
C ALA A 9 -31.89 19.11 4.84
N ALA A 10 -31.38 19.78 3.81
CA ALA A 10 -30.12 19.42 3.17
C ALA A 10 -28.92 19.59 4.09
N VAL A 11 -28.87 20.65 4.88
CA VAL A 11 -27.81 20.89 5.88
C VAL A 11 -27.83 19.83 6.98
N VAL A 12 -29.01 19.46 7.48
CA VAL A 12 -29.16 18.42 8.50
C VAL A 12 -28.77 17.04 7.95
N ALA A 13 -29.19 16.71 6.71
CA ALA A 13 -28.81 15.47 6.08
C ALA A 13 -27.29 15.35 5.88
N ASN A 14 -26.64 16.42 5.43
CA ASN A 14 -25.18 16.46 5.30
C ASN A 14 -24.46 16.35 6.65
N ALA A 15 -24.99 16.96 7.71
CA ALA A 15 -24.43 16.84 9.05
C ALA A 15 -24.54 15.41 9.60
N ILE A 16 -25.66 14.71 9.34
CA ILE A 16 -25.84 13.31 9.75
C ILE A 16 -24.83 12.40 9.01
N HIS A 17 -24.64 12.59 7.71
CA HIS A 17 -23.67 11.83 6.94
C HIS A 17 -22.24 12.09 7.40
N LEU A 18 -21.88 13.32 7.70
CA LEU A 18 -20.57 13.68 8.22
C LEU A 18 -20.30 13.05 9.58
N ASN A 19 -21.26 13.12 10.51
CA ASN A 19 -21.12 12.52 11.84
C ASN A 19 -20.96 10.99 11.76
N ARG A 20 -21.71 10.34 10.88
CA ARG A 20 -21.54 8.90 10.64
C ARG A 20 -20.16 8.58 10.08
N PHE A 21 -19.70 9.35 9.11
CA PHE A 21 -18.35 9.20 8.55
C PHE A 21 -17.26 9.36 9.60
N LEU A 22 -17.38 10.37 10.48
CA LEU A 22 -16.43 10.58 11.59
C LEU A 22 -16.43 9.39 12.56
N SER A 23 -17.62 8.90 12.95
CA SER A 23 -17.71 7.71 13.80
C SER A 23 -17.07 6.47 13.16
N GLU A 24 -17.30 6.22 11.87
CA GLU A 24 -16.67 5.10 11.15
C GLU A 24 -15.14 5.24 11.09
N MET A 25 -14.61 6.46 11.00
CA MET A 25 -13.16 6.72 11.03
C MET A 25 -12.58 6.49 12.43
N GLU A 26 -13.25 6.93 13.48
CA GLU A 26 -12.85 6.70 14.87
C GLU A 26 -12.87 5.22 15.24
N ASP A 27 -13.88 4.48 14.80
CA ASP A 27 -13.96 3.02 14.95
C ASP A 27 -12.82 2.31 14.20
N ALA A 28 -12.46 2.79 12.99
CA ALA A 28 -11.34 2.26 12.23
C ALA A 28 -10.00 2.51 12.95
N ILE A 29 -9.79 3.71 13.49
CA ILE A 29 -8.61 4.04 14.27
C ILE A 29 -8.49 3.11 15.48
N ASP A 30 -9.59 2.92 16.20
CA ASP A 30 -9.60 2.08 17.40
C ASP A 30 -9.32 0.60 17.06
N SER A 31 -9.86 0.11 15.96
CA SER A 31 -9.63 -1.26 15.46
C SER A 31 -8.17 -1.55 15.08
N MET A 32 -7.41 -0.53 14.69
CA MET A 32 -6.00 -0.66 14.29
C MET A 32 -5.03 -0.52 15.46
N LYS A 33 -5.49 -0.07 16.63
CA LYS A 33 -4.64 0.07 17.82
C LYS A 33 -4.29 -1.28 18.43
N ILE A 34 -3.05 -1.40 18.87
CA ILE A 34 -2.54 -2.58 19.59
C ILE A 34 -2.83 -2.46 21.09
N SER A 35 -2.98 -1.22 21.60
CA SER A 35 -3.31 -0.90 22.99
C SER A 35 -4.47 0.12 23.07
N SER A 36 -5.01 0.33 24.25
CA SER A 36 -6.03 1.37 24.51
C SER A 36 -5.47 2.79 24.54
N ASP A 37 -4.14 2.96 24.44
CA ASP A 37 -3.52 4.28 24.50
C ASP A 37 -3.82 5.11 23.25
N PRO A 38 -3.96 6.45 23.37
CA PRO A 38 -4.10 7.33 22.23
C PRO A 38 -2.84 7.31 21.33
N ILE A 39 -3.02 7.30 20.00
CA ILE A 39 -1.95 7.28 19.02
C ILE A 39 -1.79 8.62 18.31
N ASP A 40 -0.61 8.89 17.77
CA ASP A 40 -0.41 10.02 16.87
C ASP A 40 -0.92 9.65 15.46
N ALA A 41 -1.69 10.54 14.83
CA ALA A 41 -2.27 10.36 13.50
C ALA A 41 -1.77 11.41 12.52
N ILE A 42 -1.60 11.00 11.25
CA ILE A 42 -1.26 11.90 10.14
C ILE A 42 -2.38 11.81 9.11
N LEU A 43 -3.01 12.95 8.82
CA LEU A 43 -4.04 13.06 7.79
C LEU A 43 -3.42 13.30 6.43
N VAL A 44 -3.71 12.43 5.46
CA VAL A 44 -3.25 12.53 4.08
C VAL A 44 -4.39 12.23 3.09
N GLY A 45 -4.23 12.71 1.86
CA GLY A 45 -5.23 12.54 0.80
C GLY A 45 -6.27 13.66 0.75
N GLY A 46 -7.05 13.68 -0.33
CA GLY A 46 -8.03 14.74 -0.58
C GLY A 46 -9.16 14.82 0.45
N GLY A 47 -9.45 13.72 1.15
CA GLY A 47 -10.47 13.67 2.21
C GLY A 47 -10.02 14.26 3.55
N ALA A 48 -8.73 14.53 3.74
CA ALA A 48 -8.18 15.07 4.99
C ALA A 48 -8.85 16.39 5.43
N VAL A 49 -9.30 17.21 4.49
CA VAL A 49 -10.00 18.46 4.74
C VAL A 49 -11.34 18.30 5.45
N LEU A 50 -11.93 17.10 5.40
CA LEU A 50 -13.23 16.79 6.04
C LEU A 50 -13.07 16.34 7.49
N LEU A 51 -11.86 16.04 7.93
CA LEU A 51 -11.61 15.52 9.27
C LEU A 51 -11.20 16.62 10.24
N PRO A 52 -11.72 16.62 11.45
CA PRO A 52 -11.28 17.52 12.52
C PRO A 52 -9.86 17.15 12.99
N HIS A 53 -9.21 18.08 13.66
CA HIS A 53 -7.90 17.85 14.26
C HIS A 53 -7.98 17.15 15.65
N ASP A 54 -9.17 16.82 16.11
CA ASP A 54 -9.45 16.13 17.38
C ASP A 54 -10.30 14.89 17.14
N LEU A 55 -9.69 13.84 16.64
CA LEU A 55 -10.33 12.54 16.44
C LEU A 55 -10.24 11.70 17.71
N ALA A 56 -11.33 11.04 18.09
CA ALA A 56 -11.33 10.15 19.24
C ALA A 56 -10.29 9.02 19.04
N GLY A 57 -9.61 8.69 20.14
CA GLY A 57 -8.55 7.67 20.12
C GLY A 57 -7.19 8.18 19.62
N THR A 58 -7.06 9.47 19.26
CA THR A 58 -5.77 10.08 18.89
C THR A 58 -5.23 11.00 19.99
N LYS A 59 -3.92 11.06 20.12
CA LYS A 59 -3.17 11.99 20.98
C LYS A 59 -2.88 13.29 20.26
N SER A 60 -2.51 13.21 19.00
CA SER A 60 -2.29 14.34 18.12
C SER A 60 -2.68 14.00 16.68
N VAL A 61 -3.13 14.99 15.94
CA VAL A 61 -3.47 14.88 14.53
C VAL A 61 -2.68 15.92 13.75
N ALA A 62 -1.77 15.47 12.87
CA ALA A 62 -0.99 16.31 12.00
C ALA A 62 -1.52 16.27 10.56
N CYS A 63 -1.60 17.41 9.89
CA CYS A 63 -1.91 17.51 8.46
C CYS A 63 -0.74 18.22 7.78
N PRO A 64 0.18 17.49 7.11
CA PRO A 64 1.34 18.08 6.42
C PRO A 64 0.93 19.01 5.28
N GLU A 65 1.83 19.93 4.90
CA GLU A 65 1.59 20.92 3.83
C GLU A 65 1.10 20.28 2.52
N PHE A 66 1.62 19.13 2.15
CA PHE A 66 1.25 18.42 0.90
C PHE A 66 0.32 17.22 1.13
N ALA A 67 -0.39 17.19 2.24
CA ALA A 67 -1.29 16.08 2.59
C ALA A 67 -2.30 15.75 1.48
N GLY A 68 -2.85 16.75 0.80
CA GLY A 68 -3.86 16.55 -0.26
C GLY A 68 -3.32 15.84 -1.50
N CYS A 69 -2.03 15.90 -1.78
CA CYS A 69 -1.37 15.24 -2.92
C CYS A 69 -0.40 14.14 -2.51
N ALA A 70 -0.48 13.62 -1.27
CA ALA A 70 0.41 12.59 -0.75
C ALA A 70 0.45 11.33 -1.64
N ASN A 71 -0.68 10.90 -2.20
CA ASN A 71 -0.75 9.76 -3.11
C ASN A 71 0.04 10.01 -4.41
N ALA A 72 -0.05 11.22 -4.98
CA ALA A 72 0.69 11.58 -6.18
C ALA A 72 2.19 11.64 -5.90
N ILE A 73 2.60 12.20 -4.75
CA ILE A 73 4.00 12.22 -4.31
C ILE A 73 4.49 10.79 -4.11
N GLY A 74 3.73 9.95 -3.38
CA GLY A 74 4.07 8.56 -3.14
C GLY A 74 4.23 7.77 -4.44
N SER A 75 3.34 8.00 -5.42
CA SER A 75 3.45 7.38 -6.75
C SER A 75 4.68 7.85 -7.53
N ALA A 76 5.03 9.13 -7.42
CA ALA A 76 6.18 9.71 -8.11
C ALA A 76 7.54 9.20 -7.59
N ILE A 77 7.62 8.87 -6.30
CA ILE A 77 8.85 8.37 -5.65
C ILE A 77 8.85 6.84 -5.47
N SER A 78 7.77 6.16 -5.85
CA SER A 78 7.68 4.70 -5.70
C SER A 78 8.55 3.99 -6.71
N LYS A 79 9.17 2.89 -6.27
CA LYS A 79 9.89 2.00 -7.17
C LYS A 79 8.91 1.12 -7.96
N VAL A 80 9.27 0.81 -9.20
CA VAL A 80 8.57 -0.18 -10.02
C VAL A 80 9.00 -1.57 -9.58
N SER A 81 8.05 -2.47 -9.32
CA SER A 81 8.36 -3.80 -8.81
C SER A 81 7.83 -4.92 -9.69
N GLY A 82 8.53 -6.04 -9.67
CA GLY A 82 8.13 -7.31 -10.22
C GLY A 82 8.13 -8.40 -9.16
N ILE A 83 7.21 -9.33 -9.27
CA ILE A 83 7.09 -10.47 -8.36
C ILE A 83 7.12 -11.76 -9.18
N PHE A 84 7.87 -12.73 -8.70
CA PHE A 84 7.79 -14.11 -9.15
C PHE A 84 7.36 -14.98 -7.97
N GLU A 85 6.32 -15.79 -8.16
CA GLU A 85 5.82 -16.73 -7.17
C GLU A 85 5.50 -18.05 -7.84
N LYS A 86 6.05 -19.16 -7.30
CA LYS A 86 5.84 -20.49 -7.83
C LYS A 86 6.03 -21.56 -6.74
N LEU A 87 5.30 -22.66 -6.87
CA LEU A 87 5.59 -23.90 -6.17
C LEU A 87 6.64 -24.69 -6.94
N VAL A 88 7.70 -25.09 -6.27
CA VAL A 88 8.82 -25.82 -6.86
C VAL A 88 9.16 -27.04 -6.02
N ASP A 89 9.34 -28.18 -6.66
CA ASP A 89 9.90 -29.37 -6.02
C ASP A 89 11.44 -29.37 -6.16
N TYR A 90 12.12 -29.27 -5.04
CA TYR A 90 13.58 -29.24 -4.98
C TYR A 90 14.25 -30.59 -5.28
N GLU A 91 13.50 -31.68 -5.29
CA GLU A 91 14.02 -33.00 -5.70
C GLU A 91 14.25 -33.06 -7.22
N GLU A 92 13.43 -32.31 -7.99
CA GLU A 92 13.55 -32.26 -9.44
C GLU A 92 14.57 -31.20 -9.92
N THR A 93 14.53 -30.00 -9.34
CA THR A 93 15.26 -28.83 -9.89
C THR A 93 16.48 -28.45 -9.04
N GLY A 94 16.55 -28.88 -7.79
CA GLY A 94 17.54 -28.38 -6.85
C GLY A 94 17.17 -26.99 -6.30
N ARG A 95 17.45 -26.74 -5.03
CA ARG A 95 17.05 -25.51 -4.35
C ARG A 95 17.73 -24.26 -4.92
N GLU A 96 19.04 -24.36 -5.13
CA GLU A 96 19.83 -23.20 -5.58
C GLU A 96 19.45 -22.76 -7.00
N GLU A 97 19.29 -23.71 -7.90
CA GLU A 97 18.86 -23.41 -9.28
C GLU A 97 17.46 -22.81 -9.34
N ALA A 98 16.53 -23.34 -8.52
CA ALA A 98 15.18 -22.81 -8.41
C ALA A 98 15.15 -21.37 -7.89
N LEU A 99 15.95 -21.05 -6.88
CA LEU A 99 16.06 -19.69 -6.33
C LEU A 99 16.69 -18.72 -7.32
N GLU A 100 17.76 -19.13 -8.01
CA GLU A 100 18.40 -18.30 -9.05
C GLU A 100 17.47 -18.04 -10.24
N HIS A 101 16.70 -19.06 -10.65
CA HIS A 101 15.66 -18.86 -11.68
C HIS A 101 14.60 -17.86 -11.20
N ALA A 102 14.11 -18.01 -9.96
CA ALA A 102 13.11 -17.12 -9.41
C ALA A 102 13.60 -15.67 -9.30
N ARG A 103 14.87 -15.45 -8.92
CA ARG A 103 15.49 -14.11 -8.91
C ARG A 103 15.52 -13.48 -10.30
N ARG A 104 15.98 -14.21 -11.31
CA ARG A 104 16.01 -13.72 -12.69
C ARG A 104 14.61 -13.35 -13.19
N GLU A 105 13.62 -14.19 -12.92
CA GLU A 105 12.24 -13.92 -13.33
C GLU A 105 11.62 -12.71 -12.63
N ALA A 106 11.89 -12.51 -11.33
CA ALA A 106 11.45 -11.34 -10.59
C ALA A 106 12.07 -10.04 -11.14
N ILE A 107 13.38 -10.04 -11.42
CA ILE A 107 14.08 -8.93 -12.06
C ILE A 107 13.49 -8.63 -13.44
N ALA A 108 13.33 -9.67 -14.27
CA ALA A 108 12.75 -9.51 -15.61
C ALA A 108 11.30 -8.97 -15.54
N ALA A 109 10.52 -9.37 -14.54
CA ALA A 109 9.18 -8.84 -14.30
C ALA A 109 9.19 -7.35 -13.94
N ALA A 110 10.12 -6.90 -13.08
CA ALA A 110 10.28 -5.49 -12.74
C ALA A 110 10.69 -4.66 -13.98
N VAL A 111 11.64 -5.14 -14.79
CA VAL A 111 12.07 -4.47 -16.03
C VAL A 111 10.93 -4.39 -17.05
N ARG A 112 10.15 -5.47 -17.22
CA ARG A 112 8.95 -5.46 -18.09
C ARG A 112 7.88 -4.46 -17.60
N ALA A 113 7.78 -4.26 -16.29
CA ALA A 113 6.88 -3.27 -15.70
C ALA A 113 7.38 -1.82 -15.85
N GLY A 114 8.60 -1.61 -16.33
CA GLY A 114 9.17 -0.28 -16.60
C GLY A 114 10.27 0.15 -15.63
N ALA A 115 10.82 -0.76 -14.83
CA ALA A 115 11.99 -0.45 -14.01
C ALA A 115 13.24 -0.26 -14.88
N ASP A 116 14.13 0.61 -14.44
CA ASP A 116 15.48 0.72 -14.99
C ASP A 116 16.32 -0.46 -14.51
N GLU A 117 16.75 -1.32 -15.45
CA GLU A 117 17.50 -2.55 -15.19
C GLU A 117 18.73 -2.33 -14.31
N ALA A 118 19.40 -1.19 -14.46
CA ALA A 118 20.59 -0.84 -13.70
C ALA A 118 20.31 -0.60 -12.20
N THR A 119 19.07 -0.34 -11.83
CA THR A 119 18.64 -0.01 -10.46
C THR A 119 17.85 -1.14 -9.79
N VAL A 120 17.54 -2.22 -10.53
CA VAL A 120 16.72 -3.32 -9.99
C VAL A 120 17.51 -4.16 -9.00
N GLU A 121 16.96 -4.30 -7.82
CA GLU A 121 17.49 -5.14 -6.74
C GLU A 121 16.40 -6.06 -6.15
N ILE A 122 16.79 -7.17 -5.56
CA ILE A 122 15.87 -8.04 -4.83
C ILE A 122 15.60 -7.40 -3.46
N ILE A 123 14.33 -7.10 -3.19
CA ILE A 123 13.89 -6.45 -1.96
C ILE A 123 13.21 -7.40 -0.98
N ASP A 124 12.75 -8.57 -1.47
CA ASP A 124 12.11 -9.58 -0.65
C ASP A 124 12.31 -10.96 -1.24
N SER A 125 12.55 -11.97 -0.39
CA SER A 125 12.77 -13.36 -0.80
C SER A 125 12.20 -14.30 0.26
N GLU A 126 11.09 -14.95 -0.07
CA GLU A 126 10.44 -15.96 0.76
C GLU A 126 10.62 -17.35 0.16
N ASP A 127 10.99 -18.31 1.00
CA ASP A 127 11.08 -19.72 0.66
C ASP A 127 10.37 -20.51 1.78
N VAL A 128 9.12 -20.90 1.53
CA VAL A 128 8.25 -21.51 2.52
C VAL A 128 8.00 -22.98 2.17
N PRO A 129 8.60 -23.94 2.90
CA PRO A 129 8.35 -25.36 2.72
C PRO A 129 6.89 -25.73 2.98
N LEU A 130 6.31 -26.58 2.14
CA LEU A 130 4.94 -27.03 2.25
C LEU A 130 4.87 -28.47 2.77
N ALA A 131 4.65 -28.62 4.07
CA ALA A 131 4.68 -29.90 4.77
C ALA A 131 3.63 -30.94 4.31
N TYR A 132 2.58 -30.49 3.61
CA TYR A 132 1.49 -31.35 3.14
C TYR A 132 1.55 -31.67 1.64
N TYR A 133 2.62 -31.24 0.95
CA TYR A 133 2.85 -31.54 -0.46
C TYR A 133 3.84 -32.71 -0.61
N PRO A 134 3.66 -33.54 -1.65
CA PRO A 134 4.62 -34.61 -1.94
C PRO A 134 6.00 -34.04 -2.27
N GLY A 135 7.08 -34.77 -1.93
CA GLY A 135 8.45 -34.35 -2.20
C GLY A 135 8.93 -33.21 -1.29
N LYS A 136 9.92 -32.48 -1.73
CA LYS A 136 10.47 -31.28 -1.06
C LYS A 136 9.92 -29.99 -1.69
N THR A 137 8.58 -29.90 -1.76
CA THR A 137 7.92 -28.76 -2.38
C THR A 137 7.97 -27.54 -1.47
N SER A 138 8.42 -26.41 -2.04
CA SER A 138 8.41 -25.09 -1.40
C SER A 138 7.66 -24.07 -2.26
N ARG A 139 7.05 -23.10 -1.60
CA ARG A 139 6.57 -21.88 -2.25
C ARG A 139 7.68 -20.85 -2.22
N ILE A 140 8.22 -20.55 -3.39
CA ILE A 140 9.19 -19.48 -3.58
C ILE A 140 8.43 -18.23 -4.02
N ARG A 141 8.66 -17.12 -3.31
CA ARG A 141 8.18 -15.80 -3.70
C ARG A 141 9.34 -14.81 -3.61
N ILE A 142 9.68 -14.21 -4.74
CA ILE A 142 10.76 -13.22 -4.83
C ILE A 142 10.19 -11.94 -5.40
N LYS A 143 10.54 -10.81 -4.78
CA LYS A 143 10.16 -9.47 -5.23
C LYS A 143 11.41 -8.67 -5.55
N ALA A 144 11.45 -8.14 -6.76
CA ALA A 144 12.47 -7.20 -7.22
C ALA A 144 11.86 -5.81 -7.40
N ALA A 145 12.61 -4.74 -7.16
CA ALA A 145 12.17 -3.38 -7.42
C ALA A 145 13.34 -2.50 -7.87
N GLY A 146 13.04 -1.56 -8.76
CA GLY A 146 13.98 -0.57 -9.28
C GLY A 146 13.30 0.76 -9.55
N ASP A 147 14.07 1.77 -9.90
CA ASP A 147 13.56 3.09 -10.23
C ASP A 147 12.82 3.04 -11.58
N LEU A 148 11.83 3.93 -11.76
CA LEU A 148 11.12 4.03 -13.02
C LEU A 148 12.12 4.46 -14.14
N ARG A 149 12.11 3.70 -15.24
CA ARG A 149 12.91 4.07 -16.42
C ARG A 149 12.39 5.38 -17.00
N MET A 150 13.19 6.43 -16.92
CA MET A 150 12.86 7.71 -17.53
C MET A 150 13.09 7.61 -19.04
N ALA A 151 12.09 7.96 -19.84
CA ALA A 151 12.28 8.11 -21.28
C ALA A 151 13.32 9.21 -21.52
N GLN A 152 14.42 8.88 -22.20
CA GLN A 152 15.36 9.91 -22.66
C GLN A 152 14.60 10.76 -23.69
N THR A 153 14.27 11.98 -23.32
CA THR A 153 13.76 12.96 -24.28
C THR A 153 14.96 13.37 -25.14
N GLU A 154 15.06 12.76 -26.34
CA GLU A 154 16.00 13.28 -27.35
C GLU A 154 15.64 14.74 -27.61
N LYS A 155 16.63 15.63 -27.40
CA LYS A 155 16.56 17.06 -27.76
C LYS A 155 16.87 17.25 -29.22
#